data_ccee56bb98bb0aad08d0788662860f2a
#
_entry.id   ccee56bb98bb0aad08d0788662860f2a
#
_cell.length_a   1.000
_cell.length_b   1.000
_cell.length_c   1.000
_cell.angle_alpha   90.00
_cell.angle_beta   90.00
_cell.angle_gamma   90.00
#
_symmetry.space_group_name_H-M   'P 1'
#
loop_
_entity.id
_entity.type
_entity.pdbx_description
1 polymer ?
#
loop_
_entity_poly.entity_id
_entity_poly.type
_entity_poly.pdbx_seq_one_letter_code
_entity_poly.pdbx_strand_id
1 'polypeptide(L)'
;MISQHMVIRRIRRHQLWRAHLPRLVCFTLLVGILLGGTGRADTLRVFPTRQTLPELHAQGEWLNTGGPINLKDLRGKFVVLDFWTYCCINCIHILPELKKLEQAYPNNVVVIGVHSAKFATERDPENIREAILRHNIEHPVFVDSNMEIWRKWNISMWPTIIMVDPEGHWIAKHEGEIKFEAFDEVLKRAIPNFRRQGLLDETPLRFDLERDREPPTPLRFPGKVLADAASNRLFIADSAHHRLVVSDLEGNLLDVIGTGSMGRQDGAFDEATFAHPQGMALHEGILYVADTENHLIRQVNLKTRQVSTIAGTGQQARRPLVRAVTRATGAQLASPWALLVHRNQLYIAMAGTHQIWRMGLPNGRLDVYAGNGVEDIVDGPLAPRSAYAPGFSAFAQPSGLASDDKWLYVADSEGSSIRAVPFDPRSTVTTLLGTSKQRDARLFTFGDRDGPVGSAMLQHAVCVAHQDGRLFIADTYNNKVKELDLARKTIATIAGTSQSGYGDSPSQFNEPMGLSVAGNQLYVADTNNHLIRVIELNDSYRVRTLAIDGLQPPAPHRAKGPRIPPADASRTFDPIEVRPTDSSID
;
A
#
# COMPACT_ATOMS: atom_id res chain seq x y z
N MET A 1 -10.27 -19.65 -18.36
CA MET A 1 -10.55 -20.63 -17.27
C MET A 1 -9.53 -21.76 -17.10
N ILE A 2 -8.78 -22.18 -18.10
CA ILE A 2 -7.83 -23.33 -18.00
C ILE A 2 -6.47 -22.93 -17.38
N SER A 3 -6.07 -21.67 -17.42
CA SER A 3 -4.77 -21.18 -16.93
C SER A 3 -4.67 -21.05 -15.39
N GLN A 4 -5.77 -20.77 -14.70
CA GLN A 4 -5.74 -20.54 -13.25
C GLN A 4 -5.50 -21.83 -12.42
N HIS A 5 -5.96 -22.97 -12.88
CA HIS A 5 -5.76 -24.23 -12.15
C HIS A 5 -4.32 -24.76 -12.17
N MET A 6 -3.54 -24.34 -13.14
CA MET A 6 -2.16 -24.85 -13.29
C MET A 6 -1.16 -24.10 -12.39
N VAL A 7 -1.38 -22.80 -12.15
CA VAL A 7 -0.59 -21.99 -11.21
C VAL A 7 -0.83 -22.45 -9.76
N ILE A 8 -2.08 -22.71 -9.40
CA ILE A 8 -2.48 -23.16 -8.05
C ILE A 8 -1.88 -24.54 -7.71
N ARG A 9 -1.72 -25.45 -8.67
CA ARG A 9 -1.17 -26.81 -8.39
C ARG A 9 0.33 -26.82 -8.05
N ARG A 10 1.13 -25.85 -8.53
CA ARG A 10 2.57 -25.77 -8.18
C ARG A 10 2.83 -25.05 -6.87
N ILE A 11 2.01 -24.08 -6.50
CA ILE A 11 2.05 -23.41 -5.19
C ILE A 11 1.67 -24.41 -4.06
N ARG A 12 0.82 -25.41 -4.35
CA ARG A 12 0.40 -26.43 -3.37
C ARG A 12 1.51 -27.30 -2.78
N ARG A 13 2.69 -27.40 -3.38
CA ARG A 13 3.78 -28.27 -2.87
C ARG A 13 4.68 -27.60 -1.83
N HIS A 14 4.63 -26.28 -1.64
CA HIS A 14 5.51 -25.57 -0.71
C HIS A 14 4.81 -24.91 0.48
N GLN A 15 3.47 -24.97 0.55
CA GLN A 15 2.70 -24.41 1.67
C GLN A 15 2.27 -25.47 2.70
N LEU A 16 3.11 -26.42 3.03
CA LEU A 16 3.02 -27.08 4.32
C LEU A 16 3.64 -26.13 5.36
N TRP A 17 2.80 -25.28 5.90
CA TRP A 17 3.10 -24.40 7.03
C TRP A 17 3.63 -25.22 8.20
N ARG A 18 4.93 -25.29 8.34
CA ARG A 18 5.52 -25.44 9.66
C ARG A 18 5.52 -24.06 10.28
N ALA A 19 4.86 -23.94 11.43
CA ALA A 19 5.01 -22.79 12.33
C ALA A 19 6.50 -22.64 12.66
N HIS A 20 7.22 -21.85 11.88
CA HIS A 20 8.58 -21.48 12.19
C HIS A 20 8.52 -20.16 12.95
N LEU A 21 8.89 -20.22 14.22
CA LEU A 21 9.44 -19.08 14.94
C LEU A 21 10.30 -18.26 13.98
N PRO A 22 10.21 -16.92 14.01
CA PRO A 22 11.10 -16.08 13.23
C PRO A 22 12.53 -16.41 13.68
N ARG A 23 13.20 -17.25 12.91
CA ARG A 23 14.66 -17.31 13.00
C ARG A 23 15.14 -15.95 12.55
N LEU A 24 15.69 -15.21 13.50
CA LEU A 24 16.66 -14.17 13.21
C LEU A 24 17.68 -14.80 12.23
N VAL A 25 17.53 -14.57 10.95
CA VAL A 25 18.61 -14.80 10.01
C VAL A 25 19.57 -13.65 10.26
N CYS A 26 20.41 -13.83 11.29
CA CYS A 26 21.64 -13.09 11.36
C CYS A 26 22.35 -13.29 10.02
N PHE A 27 22.71 -12.20 9.36
CA PHE A 27 23.72 -12.17 8.33
C PHE A 27 25.02 -12.71 8.96
N THR A 28 25.20 -14.02 9.00
CA THR A 28 26.49 -14.61 9.35
C THR A 28 27.39 -14.52 8.12
N LEU A 29 28.08 -13.38 8.02
CA LEU A 29 29.31 -13.29 7.26
C LEU A 29 30.34 -14.18 7.96
N LEU A 30 30.56 -15.38 7.45
CA LEU A 30 31.69 -16.21 7.84
C LEU A 30 32.98 -15.52 7.30
N VAL A 31 33.64 -14.75 8.16
CA VAL A 31 34.99 -14.25 7.92
C VAL A 31 35.96 -15.40 8.25
N GLY A 32 36.33 -16.18 7.26
CA GLY A 32 37.46 -17.10 7.35
C GLY A 32 38.77 -16.32 7.27
N ILE A 33 39.43 -16.12 8.42
CA ILE A 33 40.81 -15.65 8.48
C ILE A 33 41.71 -16.85 8.23
N LEU A 34 42.33 -16.96 7.05
CA LEU A 34 43.48 -17.82 6.80
C LEU A 34 44.73 -16.93 6.70
N LEU A 35 45.62 -17.13 7.68
CA LEU A 35 46.96 -16.57 7.72
C LEU A 35 47.92 -17.37 6.81
N GLY A 36 48.67 -16.66 5.97
CA GLY A 36 49.96 -17.06 5.47
C GLY A 36 50.06 -17.58 4.05
N GLY A 37 50.52 -16.71 3.12
CA GLY A 37 50.97 -17.06 1.76
C GLY A 37 51.28 -15.79 0.97
N THR A 38 52.57 -15.50 0.74
CA THR A 38 53.09 -14.44 -0.12
C THR A 38 52.76 -14.73 -1.59
N GLY A 39 51.95 -13.89 -2.21
CA GLY A 39 51.81 -13.89 -3.67
C GLY A 39 50.43 -13.55 -4.18
N ARG A 40 50.29 -12.39 -4.82
CA ARG A 40 49.11 -11.78 -5.47
C ARG A 40 48.00 -11.39 -4.49
N ALA A 41 47.70 -10.09 -4.48
CA ALA A 41 46.55 -9.53 -3.76
C ALA A 41 45.27 -10.22 -4.23
N ASP A 42 44.85 -11.24 -3.48
CA ASP A 42 43.51 -11.80 -3.58
C ASP A 42 42.52 -10.67 -3.23
N THR A 43 41.91 -10.13 -4.26
CA THR A 43 40.80 -9.20 -4.14
C THR A 43 39.74 -9.92 -3.28
N LEU A 44 39.62 -9.54 -2.02
CA LEU A 44 38.57 -10.01 -1.12
C LEU A 44 37.23 -9.83 -1.86
N ARG A 45 36.63 -10.95 -2.29
CA ARG A 45 35.29 -10.93 -2.89
C ARG A 45 34.34 -10.43 -1.83
N VAL A 46 33.77 -9.24 -2.05
CA VAL A 46 32.79 -8.62 -1.13
C VAL A 46 31.57 -9.53 -0.98
N PHE A 47 31.30 -10.33 -2.03
CA PHE A 47 30.16 -11.26 -2.05
C PHE A 47 30.67 -12.69 -2.34
N PRO A 48 30.40 -13.65 -1.44
CA PRO A 48 30.89 -15.04 -1.58
C PRO A 48 30.19 -15.81 -2.71
N THR A 49 28.96 -15.45 -3.03
CA THR A 49 28.17 -16.08 -4.11
C THR A 49 27.72 -15.02 -5.10
N ARG A 50 28.01 -15.25 -6.38
CA ARG A 50 27.58 -14.42 -7.49
C ARG A 50 26.88 -15.33 -8.51
N GLN A 51 25.65 -15.05 -8.81
CA GLN A 51 24.88 -15.80 -9.80
C GLN A 51 24.60 -14.93 -11.01
N THR A 52 24.62 -15.53 -12.20
CA THR A 52 24.19 -14.83 -13.40
C THR A 52 22.71 -14.50 -13.30
N LEU A 53 22.37 -13.26 -13.57
CA LEU A 53 20.98 -12.82 -13.60
C LEU A 53 20.28 -13.42 -14.82
N PRO A 54 19.06 -13.97 -14.66
CA PRO A 54 18.19 -14.21 -15.79
C PRO A 54 17.82 -12.86 -16.43
N GLU A 55 17.75 -12.77 -17.75
CA GLU A 55 17.39 -11.52 -18.43
C GLU A 55 15.94 -11.10 -18.04
N LEU A 56 15.77 -9.82 -17.67
CA LEU A 56 14.51 -9.12 -17.84
C LEU A 56 14.34 -8.96 -19.36
N HIS A 57 13.25 -9.46 -19.93
CA HIS A 57 13.04 -9.35 -21.37
C HIS A 57 12.87 -7.86 -21.73
N ALA A 58 13.72 -7.37 -22.61
CA ALA A 58 13.63 -5.99 -23.12
C ALA A 58 12.30 -5.67 -23.84
N GLN A 59 11.46 -6.69 -24.10
CA GLN A 59 10.16 -6.56 -24.75
C GLN A 59 8.98 -6.47 -23.77
N GLY A 60 9.24 -6.44 -22.44
CA GLY A 60 8.21 -6.17 -21.44
C GLY A 60 7.77 -4.71 -21.46
N GLU A 61 6.58 -4.46 -20.93
CA GLU A 61 6.08 -3.10 -20.74
C GLU A 61 6.79 -2.42 -19.57
N TRP A 62 7.18 -1.16 -19.80
CA TRP A 62 7.86 -0.34 -18.81
C TRP A 62 7.04 0.93 -18.55
N LEU A 63 6.89 1.27 -17.29
CA LEU A 63 6.25 2.48 -16.81
C LEU A 63 7.26 3.35 -16.05
N ASN A 64 6.93 4.61 -15.87
CA ASN A 64 7.72 5.58 -15.12
C ASN A 64 9.15 5.76 -15.67
N THR A 65 9.29 5.67 -16.97
CA THR A 65 10.56 5.83 -17.73
C THR A 65 10.28 6.28 -19.16
N GLY A 66 11.29 6.81 -19.83
CA GLY A 66 11.21 7.23 -21.24
C GLY A 66 11.24 6.08 -22.25
N GLY A 67 11.46 4.84 -21.81
CA GLY A 67 11.50 3.66 -22.69
C GLY A 67 12.02 2.43 -21.98
N PRO A 68 12.13 1.28 -22.70
CA PRO A 68 12.61 0.03 -22.14
C PRO A 68 14.03 0.13 -21.58
N ILE A 69 14.25 -0.49 -20.42
CA ILE A 69 15.57 -0.55 -19.77
C ILE A 69 16.13 -1.95 -19.92
N ASN A 70 17.37 -2.04 -20.42
CA ASN A 70 18.12 -3.28 -20.42
C ASN A 70 19.07 -3.30 -19.22
N LEU A 71 19.03 -4.35 -18.40
CA LEU A 71 19.91 -4.48 -17.24
C LEU A 71 21.41 -4.46 -17.59
N LYS A 72 21.76 -4.79 -18.85
CA LYS A 72 23.15 -4.70 -19.35
C LYS A 72 23.62 -3.24 -19.43
N ASP A 73 22.71 -2.31 -19.70
CA ASP A 73 23.01 -0.87 -19.81
C ASP A 73 23.20 -0.22 -18.43
N LEU A 74 22.87 -0.94 -17.36
CA LEU A 74 23.08 -0.52 -15.97
C LEU A 74 24.38 -1.07 -15.36
N ARG A 75 25.29 -1.62 -16.19
CA ARG A 75 26.62 -1.99 -15.72
C ARG A 75 27.33 -0.79 -15.10
N GLY A 76 28.05 -1.03 -14.03
CA GLY A 76 28.65 0.04 -13.23
C GLY A 76 27.74 0.56 -12.09
N LYS A 77 26.47 0.15 -12.06
CA LYS A 77 25.52 0.48 -10.98
C LYS A 77 25.18 -0.75 -10.13
N PHE A 78 24.91 -0.56 -8.86
CA PHE A 78 24.12 -1.51 -8.09
C PHE A 78 22.67 -1.38 -8.52
N VAL A 79 22.01 -2.50 -8.83
CA VAL A 79 20.59 -2.51 -9.18
C VAL A 79 19.82 -3.22 -8.06
N VAL A 80 18.75 -2.58 -7.58
CA VAL A 80 17.83 -3.14 -6.59
C VAL A 80 16.51 -3.41 -7.30
N LEU A 81 16.15 -4.68 -7.43
CA LEU A 81 14.88 -5.10 -8.02
C LEU A 81 13.89 -5.36 -6.89
N ASP A 82 12.78 -4.62 -6.91
CA ASP A 82 11.68 -4.75 -5.98
C ASP A 82 10.52 -5.50 -6.65
N PHE A 83 10.31 -6.76 -6.26
CA PHE A 83 9.13 -7.53 -6.68
C PHE A 83 7.96 -7.16 -5.80
N TRP A 84 7.04 -6.38 -6.32
CA TRP A 84 5.94 -5.78 -5.60
C TRP A 84 4.58 -5.97 -6.29
N THR A 85 3.51 -5.66 -5.55
CA THR A 85 2.16 -5.50 -6.07
C THR A 85 1.46 -4.39 -5.29
N TYR A 86 0.62 -3.60 -5.94
CA TYR A 86 0.13 -2.37 -5.32
C TYR A 86 -0.98 -2.56 -4.28
N CYS A 87 -1.61 -3.73 -4.19
CA CYS A 87 -2.53 -4.06 -3.10
C CYS A 87 -1.83 -4.30 -1.76
N CYS A 88 -0.56 -4.72 -1.79
CA CYS A 88 0.14 -5.28 -0.65
C CYS A 88 0.68 -4.18 0.27
N ILE A 89 0.17 -4.09 1.50
CA ILE A 89 0.62 -3.10 2.49
C ILE A 89 2.11 -3.23 2.81
N ASN A 90 2.66 -4.45 2.84
CA ASN A 90 4.08 -4.68 3.10
C ASN A 90 4.97 -4.14 1.98
N CYS A 91 4.49 -4.14 0.73
CA CYS A 91 5.17 -3.51 -0.40
C CYS A 91 5.13 -1.98 -0.27
N ILE A 92 3.99 -1.41 0.12
CA ILE A 92 3.86 0.03 0.37
C ILE A 92 4.81 0.47 1.49
N HIS A 93 4.99 -0.34 2.54
CA HIS A 93 5.89 -0.04 3.66
C HIS A 93 7.37 0.10 3.27
N ILE A 94 7.82 -0.54 2.21
CA ILE A 94 9.22 -0.43 1.79
C ILE A 94 9.48 0.71 0.81
N LEU A 95 8.45 1.31 0.17
CA LEU A 95 8.64 2.42 -0.76
C LEU A 95 9.39 3.62 -0.14
N PRO A 96 9.11 4.07 1.09
CA PRO A 96 9.91 5.11 1.75
C PRO A 96 11.37 4.70 2.00
N GLU A 97 11.64 3.42 2.21
CA GLU A 97 12.99 2.91 2.44
C GLU A 97 13.80 2.86 1.12
N LEU A 98 13.13 2.49 0.01
CA LEU A 98 13.71 2.55 -1.34
C LEU A 98 13.99 4.01 -1.75
N LYS A 99 13.07 4.93 -1.47
CA LYS A 99 13.27 6.35 -1.73
C LYS A 99 14.47 6.93 -0.96
N LYS A 100 14.67 6.55 0.31
CA LYS A 100 15.87 6.91 1.08
C LYS A 100 17.13 6.35 0.43
N LEU A 101 17.06 5.13 -0.11
CA LEU A 101 18.18 4.48 -0.79
C LEU A 101 18.59 5.26 -2.05
N GLU A 102 17.62 5.63 -2.88
CA GLU A 102 17.85 6.43 -4.10
C GLU A 102 18.44 7.80 -3.77
N GLN A 103 17.95 8.45 -2.71
CA GLN A 103 18.46 9.74 -2.25
C GLN A 103 19.87 9.67 -1.66
N ALA A 104 20.21 8.58 -0.97
CA ALA A 104 21.51 8.39 -0.35
C ALA A 104 22.61 7.98 -1.37
N TYR A 105 22.22 7.29 -2.44
CA TYR A 105 23.15 6.73 -3.43
C TYR A 105 22.75 7.06 -4.89
N PRO A 106 22.48 8.34 -5.24
CA PRO A 106 21.86 8.72 -6.51
C PRO A 106 22.71 8.37 -7.74
N ASN A 107 24.01 8.22 -7.56
CA ASN A 107 24.95 7.92 -8.65
C ASN A 107 25.39 6.45 -8.68
N ASN A 108 25.10 5.67 -7.65
CA ASN A 108 25.62 4.32 -7.50
C ASN A 108 24.52 3.24 -7.52
N VAL A 109 23.28 3.60 -7.21
CA VAL A 109 22.17 2.66 -7.10
C VAL A 109 21.04 3.06 -8.04
N VAL A 110 20.45 2.06 -8.67
CA VAL A 110 19.21 2.15 -9.44
C VAL A 110 18.20 1.19 -8.83
N VAL A 111 17.03 1.69 -8.46
CA VAL A 111 15.89 0.86 -8.07
C VAL A 111 15.05 0.60 -9.31
N ILE A 112 14.51 -0.60 -9.45
CA ILE A 112 13.55 -1.00 -10.47
C ILE A 112 12.44 -1.80 -9.79
N GLY A 113 11.21 -1.32 -9.86
CA GLY A 113 10.04 -2.08 -9.47
C GLY A 113 9.75 -3.18 -10.51
N VAL A 114 9.48 -4.40 -10.06
CA VAL A 114 8.95 -5.48 -10.89
C VAL A 114 7.56 -5.79 -10.38
N HIS A 115 6.56 -5.20 -11.03
CA HIS A 115 5.17 -5.35 -10.59
C HIS A 115 4.62 -6.69 -11.06
N SER A 116 4.38 -7.61 -10.11
CA SER A 116 3.85 -8.96 -10.36
C SER A 116 2.47 -9.09 -9.72
N ALA A 117 1.44 -9.14 -10.56
CA ALA A 117 0.04 -9.00 -10.16
C ALA A 117 -0.48 -10.13 -9.23
N LYS A 118 -1.08 -9.77 -8.09
CA LYS A 118 -1.84 -10.71 -7.22
C LYS A 118 -3.28 -10.84 -7.70
N PHE A 119 -3.96 -9.72 -7.96
CA PHE A 119 -5.33 -9.65 -8.42
C PHE A 119 -5.43 -9.51 -9.95
N ALA A 120 -6.62 -9.76 -10.51
CA ALA A 120 -6.83 -9.65 -11.95
C ALA A 120 -6.66 -8.22 -12.46
N THR A 121 -7.17 -7.25 -11.73
CA THR A 121 -7.10 -5.81 -12.02
C THR A 121 -5.67 -5.29 -12.04
N GLU A 122 -4.79 -5.85 -11.25
CA GLU A 122 -3.37 -5.48 -11.17
C GLU A 122 -2.54 -5.90 -12.40
N ARG A 123 -3.16 -6.57 -13.38
CA ARG A 123 -2.51 -6.93 -14.65
C ARG A 123 -2.58 -5.81 -15.68
N ASP A 124 -3.48 -4.86 -15.48
CA ASP A 124 -3.65 -3.72 -16.38
C ASP A 124 -2.56 -2.68 -16.10
N PRO A 125 -1.73 -2.31 -17.11
CA PRO A 125 -0.70 -1.30 -16.95
C PRO A 125 -1.23 0.07 -16.51
N GLU A 126 -2.45 0.45 -16.93
CA GLU A 126 -3.04 1.73 -16.50
C GLU A 126 -3.29 1.77 -15.00
N ASN A 127 -3.79 0.67 -14.40
CA ASN A 127 -3.98 0.60 -12.95
C ASN A 127 -2.64 0.60 -12.20
N ILE A 128 -1.59 0.03 -12.80
CA ILE A 128 -0.23 0.11 -12.24
C ILE A 128 0.32 1.54 -12.32
N ARG A 129 0.05 2.27 -13.42
CA ARG A 129 0.41 3.69 -13.57
C ARG A 129 -0.26 4.54 -12.50
N GLU A 130 -1.56 4.35 -12.26
CA GLU A 130 -2.29 5.04 -11.20
C GLU A 130 -1.69 4.74 -9.80
N ALA A 131 -1.27 3.51 -9.55
CA ALA A 131 -0.59 3.14 -8.31
C ALA A 131 0.79 3.81 -8.17
N ILE A 132 1.58 3.90 -9.26
CA ILE A 132 2.85 4.63 -9.30
C ILE A 132 2.63 6.09 -8.92
N LEU A 133 1.62 6.74 -9.48
CA LEU A 133 1.26 8.13 -9.20
C LEU A 133 0.75 8.31 -7.76
N ARG A 134 -0.11 7.41 -7.29
CA ARG A 134 -0.71 7.43 -5.95
C ARG A 134 0.32 7.32 -4.85
N HIS A 135 1.33 6.46 -5.03
CA HIS A 135 2.41 6.24 -4.06
C HIS A 135 3.68 7.07 -4.36
N ASN A 136 3.62 7.95 -5.37
CA ASN A 136 4.73 8.82 -5.75
C ASN A 136 6.06 8.06 -5.92
N ILE A 137 6.01 6.94 -6.68
CA ILE A 137 7.17 6.11 -7.01
C ILE A 137 8.07 6.88 -8.00
N GLU A 138 9.38 6.94 -7.73
CA GLU A 138 10.35 7.74 -8.50
C GLU A 138 11.31 6.88 -9.34
N HIS A 139 11.13 5.58 -9.36
CA HIS A 139 11.95 4.64 -10.15
C HIS A 139 11.13 3.98 -11.26
N PRO A 140 11.81 3.44 -12.28
CA PRO A 140 11.17 2.67 -13.34
C PRO A 140 10.46 1.43 -12.82
N VAL A 141 9.37 1.06 -13.49
CA VAL A 141 8.60 -0.14 -13.16
C VAL A 141 8.47 -1.02 -14.38
N PHE A 142 8.90 -2.27 -14.25
CA PHE A 142 8.65 -3.34 -15.21
C PHE A 142 7.34 -4.05 -14.88
N VAL A 143 6.49 -4.24 -15.89
CA VAL A 143 5.16 -4.83 -15.76
C VAL A 143 5.24 -6.34 -16.02
N ASP A 144 5.13 -7.15 -14.96
CA ASP A 144 5.12 -8.63 -15.01
C ASP A 144 3.68 -9.17 -14.85
N SER A 145 2.73 -8.67 -15.67
CA SER A 145 1.29 -8.99 -15.59
C SER A 145 0.99 -10.49 -15.58
N ASN A 146 1.78 -11.29 -16.27
CA ASN A 146 1.63 -12.73 -16.35
C ASN A 146 2.48 -13.51 -15.36
N MET A 147 3.21 -12.81 -14.46
CA MET A 147 4.12 -13.41 -13.48
C MET A 147 5.18 -14.33 -14.13
N GLU A 148 5.69 -13.95 -15.30
CA GLU A 148 6.72 -14.73 -16.02
C GLU A 148 8.08 -14.59 -15.34
N ILE A 149 8.46 -13.35 -15.03
CA ILE A 149 9.69 -13.05 -14.28
C ILE A 149 9.61 -13.62 -12.87
N TRP A 150 8.47 -13.42 -12.19
CA TRP A 150 8.18 -14.03 -10.89
C TRP A 150 8.49 -15.52 -10.87
N ARG A 151 7.94 -16.29 -11.84
CA ARG A 151 8.17 -17.73 -11.92
C ARG A 151 9.61 -18.10 -12.30
N LYS A 152 10.18 -17.38 -13.27
CA LYS A 152 11.54 -17.63 -13.79
C LYS A 152 12.58 -17.44 -12.67
N TRP A 153 12.37 -16.44 -11.79
CA TRP A 153 13.30 -16.10 -10.72
C TRP A 153 12.93 -16.74 -9.38
N ASN A 154 11.97 -17.67 -9.40
CA ASN A 154 11.50 -18.41 -8.23
C ASN A 154 11.17 -17.47 -7.04
N ILE A 155 10.41 -16.41 -7.34
CA ILE A 155 9.87 -15.50 -6.32
C ILE A 155 8.66 -16.19 -5.67
N SER A 156 8.48 -16.03 -4.36
CA SER A 156 7.48 -16.76 -3.59
C SER A 156 6.56 -15.86 -2.76
N MET A 157 6.95 -14.59 -2.52
CA MET A 157 6.16 -13.65 -1.73
C MET A 157 6.44 -12.19 -2.11
N TRP A 158 5.52 -11.31 -1.77
CA TRP A 158 5.64 -9.86 -1.85
C TRP A 158 5.89 -9.26 -0.45
N PRO A 159 6.75 -8.24 -0.34
CA PRO A 159 7.77 -7.86 -1.32
C PRO A 159 8.94 -8.86 -1.32
N THR A 160 9.67 -8.95 -2.43
CA THR A 160 10.96 -9.61 -2.50
C THR A 160 11.98 -8.69 -3.16
N ILE A 161 13.09 -8.45 -2.49
CA ILE A 161 14.19 -7.62 -2.97
C ILE A 161 15.31 -8.49 -3.51
N ILE A 162 15.80 -8.17 -4.71
CA ILE A 162 17.01 -8.75 -5.28
C ILE A 162 18.02 -7.64 -5.52
N MET A 163 19.23 -7.85 -5.04
CA MET A 163 20.35 -6.91 -5.23
C MET A 163 21.34 -7.45 -6.24
N VAL A 164 21.73 -6.60 -7.18
CA VAL A 164 22.63 -6.90 -8.29
C VAL A 164 23.87 -6.01 -8.19
N ASP A 165 25.04 -6.56 -8.43
CA ASP A 165 26.30 -5.83 -8.40
C ASP A 165 26.59 -5.09 -9.74
N PRO A 166 27.58 -4.18 -9.77
CA PRO A 166 27.95 -3.42 -10.97
C PRO A 166 28.37 -4.26 -12.18
N GLU A 167 28.78 -5.50 -11.98
CA GLU A 167 29.07 -6.44 -13.08
C GLU A 167 27.82 -7.23 -13.49
N GLY A 168 26.65 -6.98 -12.84
CA GLY A 168 25.36 -7.56 -13.14
C GLY A 168 25.19 -8.98 -12.62
N HIS A 169 25.80 -9.31 -11.52
CA HIS A 169 25.56 -10.57 -10.84
C HIS A 169 24.59 -10.37 -9.69
N TRP A 170 23.73 -11.31 -9.50
CA TRP A 170 22.86 -11.39 -8.32
C TRP A 170 23.71 -11.69 -7.08
N ILE A 171 23.61 -10.83 -6.06
CA ILE A 171 24.42 -10.91 -4.84
C ILE A 171 23.62 -11.13 -3.56
N ALA A 172 22.35 -10.76 -3.54
CA ALA A 172 21.47 -10.94 -2.37
C ALA A 172 20.01 -11.07 -2.77
N LYS A 173 19.23 -11.83 -1.98
CA LYS A 173 17.77 -11.89 -2.00
C LYS A 173 17.25 -11.70 -0.59
N HIS A 174 16.24 -10.86 -0.43
CA HIS A 174 15.51 -10.67 0.82
C HIS A 174 14.00 -10.80 0.57
N GLU A 175 13.34 -11.62 1.37
CA GLU A 175 11.90 -11.83 1.32
C GLU A 175 11.24 -11.12 2.50
N GLY A 176 10.19 -10.33 2.22
CA GLY A 176 9.50 -9.49 3.20
C GLY A 176 10.04 -8.07 3.29
N GLU A 177 9.57 -7.31 4.27
CA GLU A 177 9.95 -5.92 4.47
C GLU A 177 11.43 -5.76 4.84
N ILE A 178 12.08 -4.76 4.23
CA ILE A 178 13.48 -4.41 4.46
C ILE A 178 13.60 -2.93 4.82
N LYS A 179 14.61 -2.57 5.61
CA LYS A 179 14.92 -1.19 5.94
C LYS A 179 16.13 -0.66 5.20
N PHE A 180 16.17 0.66 5.03
CA PHE A 180 17.29 1.37 4.42
C PHE A 180 18.64 0.97 5.02
N GLU A 181 18.72 0.80 6.35
CA GLU A 181 19.98 0.48 7.04
C GLU A 181 20.61 -0.84 6.57
N ALA A 182 19.80 -1.81 6.12
CA ALA A 182 20.31 -3.07 5.59
C ALA A 182 21.00 -2.88 4.22
N PHE A 183 20.46 -2.01 3.37
CA PHE A 183 21.11 -1.64 2.11
C PHE A 183 22.37 -0.81 2.37
N ASP A 184 22.28 0.17 3.26
CA ASP A 184 23.35 1.10 3.60
C ASP A 184 24.59 0.36 4.13
N GLU A 185 24.40 -0.63 5.00
CA GLU A 185 25.49 -1.45 5.52
C GLU A 185 26.24 -2.21 4.41
N VAL A 186 25.52 -2.78 3.45
CA VAL A 186 26.10 -3.50 2.31
C VAL A 186 26.84 -2.52 1.38
N LEU A 187 26.20 -1.42 1.01
CA LEU A 187 26.72 -0.47 0.03
C LEU A 187 27.94 0.30 0.52
N LYS A 188 27.98 0.67 1.81
CA LYS A 188 29.15 1.31 2.42
C LYS A 188 30.43 0.48 2.31
N ARG A 189 30.31 -0.85 2.28
CA ARG A 189 31.43 -1.77 2.13
C ARG A 189 31.72 -2.06 0.64
N ALA A 190 30.68 -2.21 -0.16
CA ALA A 190 30.79 -2.63 -1.55
C ALA A 190 31.27 -1.49 -2.48
N ILE A 191 30.67 -0.31 -2.41
CA ILE A 191 30.98 0.83 -3.29
C ILE A 191 32.49 1.15 -3.31
N PRO A 192 33.19 1.33 -2.16
CA PRO A 192 34.62 1.61 -2.19
C PRO A 192 35.45 0.51 -2.85
N ASN A 193 35.01 -0.75 -2.73
CA ASN A 193 35.71 -1.89 -3.33
C ASN A 193 35.58 -1.89 -4.86
N PHE A 194 34.35 -1.75 -5.38
CA PHE A 194 34.10 -1.67 -6.82
C PHE A 194 34.72 -0.41 -7.45
N ARG A 195 34.73 0.73 -6.71
CA ARG A 195 35.40 1.97 -7.16
C ARG A 195 36.91 1.77 -7.35
N ARG A 196 37.60 1.09 -6.41
CA ARG A 196 39.03 0.79 -6.55
C ARG A 196 39.34 -0.13 -7.72
N GLN A 197 38.39 -0.94 -8.16
CA GLN A 197 38.53 -1.84 -9.30
C GLN A 197 38.19 -1.17 -10.65
N GLY A 198 37.72 0.09 -10.62
CA GLY A 198 37.26 0.78 -11.83
C GLY A 198 35.95 0.23 -12.42
N LEU A 199 35.14 -0.45 -11.60
CA LEU A 199 33.93 -1.14 -12.04
C LEU A 199 32.65 -0.32 -11.79
N LEU A 200 32.76 0.93 -11.31
CA LEU A 200 31.62 1.82 -11.11
C LEU A 200 31.49 2.84 -12.23
N ASP A 201 30.28 2.98 -12.72
CA ASP A 201 29.84 4.18 -13.44
C ASP A 201 29.03 5.05 -12.46
N GLU A 202 29.55 6.23 -12.14
CA GLU A 202 28.92 7.18 -11.21
C GLU A 202 28.18 8.31 -11.95
N THR A 203 27.93 8.18 -13.24
CA THR A 203 27.12 9.12 -14.02
C THR A 203 25.67 9.10 -13.52
N PRO A 204 25.07 10.25 -13.17
CA PRO A 204 23.67 10.30 -12.76
C PRO A 204 22.74 9.76 -13.83
N LEU A 205 21.81 8.90 -13.44
CA LEU A 205 20.69 8.48 -14.28
C LEU A 205 19.43 9.26 -13.92
N ARG A 206 18.64 9.60 -14.94
CA ARG A 206 17.34 10.26 -14.79
C ARG A 206 16.33 9.50 -15.62
N PHE A 207 15.12 9.42 -15.09
CA PHE A 207 14.00 8.78 -15.74
C PHE A 207 12.89 9.80 -16.00
N ASP A 208 12.12 9.60 -17.06
CA ASP A 208 10.93 10.39 -17.38
C ASP A 208 9.78 9.87 -16.53
N LEU A 209 9.51 10.54 -15.42
CA LEU A 209 8.51 10.08 -14.47
C LEU A 209 7.08 10.43 -14.91
N GLU A 210 6.14 9.52 -14.68
CA GLU A 210 4.71 9.72 -14.97
C GLU A 210 4.18 11.00 -14.31
N ARG A 211 4.54 11.25 -13.06
CA ARG A 211 4.10 12.42 -12.30
C ARG A 211 4.47 13.78 -12.92
N ASP A 212 5.54 13.83 -13.74
CA ASP A 212 5.99 15.07 -14.36
C ASP A 212 5.12 15.46 -15.56
N ARG A 213 4.23 14.55 -15.99
CA ARG A 213 3.29 14.71 -17.08
C ARG A 213 1.87 14.99 -16.61
N GLU A 214 1.59 14.75 -15.31
CA GLU A 214 0.25 14.88 -14.74
C GLU A 214 -0.13 16.34 -14.46
N PRO A 215 -1.33 16.79 -14.89
CA PRO A 215 -1.82 18.09 -14.51
C PRO A 215 -2.16 18.16 -13.02
N PRO A 216 -2.04 19.33 -12.38
CA PRO A 216 -2.51 19.51 -11.02
C PRO A 216 -4.03 19.40 -10.93
N THR A 217 -4.53 18.63 -9.95
CA THR A 217 -5.97 18.44 -9.71
C THR A 217 -6.38 19.02 -8.35
N PRO A 218 -7.62 19.49 -8.16
CA PRO A 218 -8.10 20.00 -6.86
C PRO A 218 -8.03 18.94 -5.76
N LEU A 219 -8.45 17.70 -6.02
CA LEU A 219 -8.23 16.51 -5.20
C LEU A 219 -7.21 15.60 -5.89
N ARG A 220 -6.45 14.84 -5.13
CA ARG A 220 -5.53 13.86 -5.68
C ARG A 220 -5.61 12.54 -4.90
N PHE A 221 -6.12 11.49 -5.56
CA PHE A 221 -6.35 10.18 -4.97
C PHE A 221 -7.07 10.26 -3.61
N PRO A 222 -8.30 10.83 -3.54
CA PRO A 222 -9.05 10.86 -2.29
C PRO A 222 -9.28 9.42 -1.81
N GLY A 223 -8.77 9.10 -0.60
CA GLY A 223 -8.82 7.72 -0.11
C GLY A 223 -10.11 7.39 0.64
N LYS A 224 -10.58 8.27 1.50
CA LYS A 224 -11.79 8.07 2.31
C LYS A 224 -12.62 9.34 2.39
N VAL A 225 -13.91 9.14 2.64
CA VAL A 225 -14.87 10.22 2.93
C VAL A 225 -15.63 9.92 4.21
N LEU A 226 -16.05 10.97 4.92
CA LEU A 226 -16.93 10.90 6.06
C LEU A 226 -18.00 12.00 5.94
N ALA A 227 -19.22 11.62 5.68
CA ALA A 227 -20.36 12.51 5.61
C ALA A 227 -21.10 12.55 6.97
N ASP A 228 -21.30 13.74 7.50
CA ASP A 228 -22.04 13.98 8.74
C ASP A 228 -23.26 14.87 8.48
N ALA A 229 -24.43 14.24 8.40
CA ALA A 229 -25.70 14.93 8.16
C ALA A 229 -26.05 15.91 9.30
N ALA A 230 -25.62 15.62 10.54
CA ALA A 230 -25.97 16.45 11.70
C ALA A 230 -25.30 17.83 11.66
N SER A 231 -24.06 17.91 11.18
CA SER A 231 -23.34 19.18 11.02
C SER A 231 -23.34 19.72 9.58
N ASN A 232 -24.00 19.04 8.66
CA ASN A 232 -23.95 19.33 7.22
C ASN A 232 -22.51 19.42 6.70
N ARG A 233 -21.67 18.40 6.97
CA ARG A 233 -20.25 18.39 6.58
C ARG A 233 -19.87 17.11 5.88
N LEU A 234 -19.03 17.27 4.86
CA LEU A 234 -18.31 16.20 4.20
C LEU A 234 -16.80 16.38 4.46
N PHE A 235 -16.19 15.41 5.11
CA PHE A 235 -14.75 15.35 5.31
C PHE A 235 -14.15 14.42 4.26
N ILE A 236 -13.11 14.86 3.57
CA ILE A 236 -12.44 14.14 2.50
C ILE A 236 -10.97 13.99 2.86
N ALA A 237 -10.48 12.77 2.92
CA ALA A 237 -9.05 12.50 3.00
C ALA A 237 -8.47 12.66 1.59
N ASP A 238 -7.88 13.80 1.28
CA ASP A 238 -7.17 14.11 0.04
C ASP A 238 -5.75 13.54 0.14
N SER A 239 -5.68 12.21 0.00
CA SER A 239 -4.58 11.39 0.52
C SER A 239 -3.24 11.71 -0.11
N ALA A 240 -3.15 11.81 -1.44
CA ALA A 240 -1.90 12.11 -2.11
C ALA A 240 -1.53 13.60 -2.11
N HIS A 241 -2.45 14.47 -1.70
CA HIS A 241 -2.15 15.85 -1.32
C HIS A 241 -1.86 16.02 0.18
N HIS A 242 -1.79 14.93 0.94
CA HIS A 242 -1.41 14.94 2.36
C HIS A 242 -2.18 15.93 3.22
N ARG A 243 -3.49 16.10 2.96
CA ARG A 243 -4.38 17.06 3.64
C ARG A 243 -5.78 16.50 3.78
N LEU A 244 -6.61 17.18 4.57
CA LEU A 244 -8.04 16.94 4.63
C LEU A 244 -8.77 18.13 4.02
N VAL A 245 -9.86 17.86 3.32
CA VAL A 245 -10.76 18.88 2.76
C VAL A 245 -12.10 18.74 3.48
N VAL A 246 -12.69 19.85 3.88
CA VAL A 246 -14.00 19.91 4.50
C VAL A 246 -14.91 20.76 3.61
N SER A 247 -16.02 20.19 3.18
CA SER A 247 -17.09 20.90 2.49
C SER A 247 -18.41 20.71 3.23
N ASP A 248 -19.45 21.42 2.82
CA ASP A 248 -20.80 20.97 3.12
C ASP A 248 -21.19 19.77 2.24
N LEU A 249 -22.37 19.21 2.43
CA LEU A 249 -22.85 18.03 1.71
C LEU A 249 -23.20 18.34 0.24
N GLU A 250 -23.32 19.62 -0.11
CA GLU A 250 -23.56 20.13 -1.46
C GLU A 250 -22.26 20.43 -2.23
N GLY A 251 -21.09 20.42 -1.55
CA GLY A 251 -19.78 20.62 -2.17
C GLY A 251 -19.19 22.03 -1.97
N ASN A 252 -19.81 22.93 -1.21
CA ASN A 252 -19.19 24.21 -0.91
C ASN A 252 -18.03 24.04 0.06
N LEU A 253 -16.85 24.51 -0.30
CA LEU A 253 -15.64 24.40 0.52
C LEU A 253 -15.81 25.18 1.83
N LEU A 254 -15.58 24.52 2.96
CA LEU A 254 -15.61 25.11 4.29
C LEU A 254 -14.20 25.29 4.87
N ASP A 255 -13.32 24.31 4.69
CA ASP A 255 -11.99 24.31 5.27
C ASP A 255 -11.01 23.39 4.54
N VAL A 256 -9.71 23.67 4.70
CA VAL A 256 -8.60 22.79 4.34
C VAL A 256 -7.72 22.62 5.57
N ILE A 257 -7.40 21.37 5.93
CA ILE A 257 -6.62 21.03 7.12
C ILE A 257 -5.35 20.32 6.69
N GLY A 258 -4.22 20.93 6.97
CA GLY A 258 -2.90 20.49 6.54
C GLY A 258 -2.36 21.30 5.38
N THR A 259 -1.03 21.47 5.37
CA THR A 259 -0.30 22.28 4.38
C THR A 259 -0.26 21.70 2.98
N GLY A 260 -0.63 20.42 2.81
CA GLY A 260 -0.40 19.66 1.58
C GLY A 260 1.02 19.09 1.46
N SER A 261 1.88 19.29 2.46
CA SER A 261 3.21 18.67 2.53
C SER A 261 3.14 17.35 3.27
N MET A 262 3.86 16.35 2.78
CA MET A 262 4.09 15.12 3.53
C MET A 262 4.87 15.44 4.82
N GLY A 263 4.36 15.00 5.96
CA GLY A 263 5.00 15.20 7.26
C GLY A 263 4.10 14.78 8.42
N ARG A 264 4.53 15.03 9.66
CA ARG A 264 3.81 14.63 10.88
C ARG A 264 3.71 15.74 11.92
N GLN A 265 3.82 16.98 11.49
CA GLN A 265 3.76 18.14 12.39
C GLN A 265 2.34 18.31 12.95
N ASP A 266 2.23 18.52 14.25
CA ASP A 266 1.04 19.01 14.95
C ASP A 266 0.99 20.54 14.83
N GLY A 267 -0.18 21.15 14.99
CA GLY A 267 -0.32 22.62 14.93
C GLY A 267 -1.69 23.07 14.44
N ALA A 268 -1.78 24.32 14.04
CA ALA A 268 -2.97 24.89 13.41
C ALA A 268 -3.26 24.21 12.07
N PHE A 269 -4.45 24.42 11.51
CA PHE A 269 -4.89 23.80 10.26
C PHE A 269 -3.94 24.10 9.09
N ASP A 270 -3.36 25.27 9.04
CA ASP A 270 -2.41 25.73 8.01
C ASP A 270 -0.94 25.42 8.33
N GLU A 271 -0.65 24.78 9.47
CA GLU A 271 0.70 24.36 9.89
C GLU A 271 0.85 22.84 9.93
N ALA A 272 -0.23 22.12 10.24
CA ALA A 272 -0.21 20.67 10.37
C ALA A 272 0.18 19.99 9.07
N THR A 273 0.81 18.81 9.20
CA THR A 273 1.15 17.96 8.05
C THR A 273 0.70 16.53 8.29
N PHE A 274 0.41 15.81 7.21
CA PHE A 274 -0.01 14.42 7.20
C PHE A 274 0.83 13.62 6.19
N ALA A 275 0.71 12.28 6.22
CA ALA A 275 1.25 11.40 5.20
C ALA A 275 0.19 10.37 4.78
N HIS A 276 -0.39 10.57 3.61
CA HIS A 276 -1.47 9.75 3.04
C HIS A 276 -2.59 9.46 4.06
N PRO A 277 -3.26 10.50 4.61
CA PRO A 277 -4.37 10.30 5.54
C PRO A 277 -5.48 9.47 4.88
N GLN A 278 -6.12 8.57 5.65
CA GLN A 278 -7.18 7.70 5.16
C GLN A 278 -8.45 7.83 6.02
N GLY A 279 -8.74 6.85 6.85
CA GLY A 279 -9.96 6.75 7.61
C GLY A 279 -10.17 7.89 8.60
N MET A 280 -11.41 8.29 8.74
CA MET A 280 -11.84 9.36 9.64
C MET A 280 -13.04 8.91 10.48
N ALA A 281 -13.15 9.45 11.71
CA ALA A 281 -14.31 9.27 12.56
C ALA A 281 -14.58 10.55 13.35
N LEU A 282 -15.83 11.01 13.38
CA LEU A 282 -16.24 12.21 14.09
C LEU A 282 -16.91 11.82 15.41
N HIS A 283 -16.51 12.46 16.51
CA HIS A 283 -17.12 12.28 17.82
C HIS A 283 -17.00 13.55 18.67
N GLU A 284 -18.11 14.08 19.15
CA GLU A 284 -18.18 15.27 20.01
C GLU A 284 -17.37 16.49 19.47
N GLY A 285 -17.46 16.75 18.17
CA GLY A 285 -16.76 17.86 17.52
C GLY A 285 -15.26 17.66 17.30
N ILE A 286 -14.76 16.47 17.56
CA ILE A 286 -13.39 16.02 17.28
C ILE A 286 -13.40 15.08 16.10
N LEU A 287 -12.61 15.38 15.08
CA LEU A 287 -12.36 14.48 13.96
C LEU A 287 -11.07 13.68 14.24
N TYR A 288 -11.20 12.37 14.34
CA TYR A 288 -10.07 11.45 14.43
C TYR A 288 -9.65 11.03 13.04
N VAL A 289 -8.34 10.98 12.77
CA VAL A 289 -7.79 10.73 11.44
C VAL A 289 -6.72 9.63 11.53
N ALA A 290 -6.84 8.64 10.69
CA ALA A 290 -5.78 7.67 10.42
C ALA A 290 -4.73 8.32 9.51
N ASP A 291 -3.62 8.74 10.08
CA ASP A 291 -2.46 9.31 9.37
C ASP A 291 -1.54 8.14 8.98
N THR A 292 -1.94 7.46 7.90
CA THR A 292 -1.63 6.06 7.60
C THR A 292 -0.15 5.80 7.43
N GLU A 293 0.55 6.56 6.59
CA GLU A 293 1.98 6.37 6.35
C GLU A 293 2.86 6.96 7.45
N ASN A 294 2.31 7.86 8.28
CA ASN A 294 2.94 8.28 9.52
C ASN A 294 2.79 7.25 10.65
N HIS A 295 1.96 6.23 10.49
CA HIS A 295 1.63 5.28 11.56
C HIS A 295 1.14 5.98 12.83
N LEU A 296 0.24 6.95 12.67
CA LEU A 296 -0.29 7.79 13.74
C LEU A 296 -1.84 7.83 13.70
N ILE A 297 -2.44 8.10 14.86
CA ILE A 297 -3.81 8.61 14.94
C ILE A 297 -3.72 10.09 15.34
N ARG A 298 -4.32 10.94 14.52
CA ARG A 298 -4.38 12.38 14.76
C ARG A 298 -5.78 12.77 15.22
N GLN A 299 -5.84 13.74 16.10
CA GLN A 299 -7.05 14.40 16.55
C GLN A 299 -7.11 15.80 15.96
N VAL A 300 -8.20 16.13 15.31
CA VAL A 300 -8.50 17.45 14.74
C VAL A 300 -9.65 18.04 15.55
N ASN A 301 -9.36 19.06 16.35
CA ASN A 301 -10.37 19.80 17.07
C ASN A 301 -10.95 20.88 16.15
N LEU A 302 -12.19 20.66 15.68
CA LEU A 302 -12.85 21.55 14.71
C LEU A 302 -13.18 22.94 15.30
N LYS A 303 -13.33 23.03 16.63
CA LYS A 303 -13.64 24.29 17.30
C LYS A 303 -12.40 25.18 17.51
N THR A 304 -11.30 24.56 17.96
CA THR A 304 -10.05 25.29 18.23
C THR A 304 -9.13 25.35 17.02
N ARG A 305 -9.46 24.65 15.94
CA ARG A 305 -8.70 24.56 14.69
C ARG A 305 -7.27 24.05 14.91
N GLN A 306 -7.13 23.00 15.73
CA GLN A 306 -5.84 22.42 16.09
C GLN A 306 -5.81 20.94 15.75
N VAL A 307 -4.67 20.48 15.26
CA VAL A 307 -4.32 19.08 15.01
C VAL A 307 -3.31 18.63 16.04
N SER A 308 -3.52 17.46 16.63
CA SER A 308 -2.56 16.87 17.58
C SER A 308 -2.51 15.33 17.43
N THR A 309 -1.36 14.76 17.77
CA THR A 309 -1.14 13.30 17.77
C THR A 309 -1.63 12.70 19.07
N ILE A 310 -2.51 11.69 19.00
CA ILE A 310 -3.07 11.00 20.17
C ILE A 310 -2.63 9.55 20.31
N ALA A 311 -2.19 8.92 19.23
CA ALA A 311 -1.62 7.57 19.27
C ALA A 311 -0.54 7.40 18.18
N GLY A 312 0.42 6.52 18.47
CA GLY A 312 1.53 6.23 17.58
C GLY A 312 2.81 6.99 17.95
N THR A 313 3.95 6.41 17.61
CA THR A 313 5.29 7.04 17.73
C THR A 313 5.79 7.61 16.40
N GLY A 314 5.08 7.37 15.30
CA GLY A 314 5.54 7.64 13.94
C GLY A 314 6.54 6.59 13.42
N GLN A 315 6.69 5.47 14.14
CA GLN A 315 7.46 4.31 13.71
C GLN A 315 6.54 3.13 13.48
N GLN A 316 6.75 2.41 12.39
CA GLN A 316 5.99 1.23 12.02
C GLN A 316 6.15 0.09 13.04
N ALA A 317 5.04 -0.48 13.49
CA ALA A 317 5.04 -1.73 14.24
C ALA A 317 5.31 -2.92 13.31
N ARG A 318 6.31 -3.73 13.64
CA ARG A 318 6.68 -4.91 12.84
C ARG A 318 6.11 -6.21 13.37
N ARG A 319 5.36 -6.16 14.46
CA ARG A 319 4.75 -7.33 15.09
C ARG A 319 3.34 -6.99 15.56
N PRO A 320 2.43 -7.96 15.54
CA PRO A 320 1.09 -7.78 16.08
C PRO A 320 1.12 -7.39 17.55
N LEU A 321 0.23 -6.47 17.94
CA LEU A 321 -0.01 -6.16 19.34
C LEU A 321 -0.69 -7.35 20.01
N VAL A 322 -0.28 -7.69 21.24
CA VAL A 322 -0.89 -8.76 22.05
C VAL A 322 -1.18 -8.33 23.49
N ARG A 323 -0.61 -7.19 23.90
CA ARG A 323 -0.82 -6.61 25.22
C ARG A 323 -1.17 -5.14 25.07
N ALA A 324 -2.09 -4.71 25.90
CA ALA A 324 -2.48 -3.32 25.92
C ALA A 324 -1.34 -2.38 26.30
N VAL A 325 -1.37 -1.21 25.68
CA VAL A 325 -0.46 -0.10 25.93
C VAL A 325 -1.22 0.98 26.68
N THR A 326 -0.78 1.35 27.86
CA THR A 326 -1.45 2.35 28.72
C THR A 326 -1.33 3.77 28.17
N ARG A 327 -0.27 4.06 27.42
CA ARG A 327 -0.02 5.36 26.79
C ARG A 327 0.03 5.18 25.26
N ALA A 328 -1.06 5.52 24.58
CA ALA A 328 -1.21 5.29 23.15
C ALA A 328 -0.14 5.99 22.29
N THR A 329 0.37 7.17 22.70
CA THR A 329 1.47 7.88 22.04
C THR A 329 2.83 7.18 22.17
N GLY A 330 2.96 6.17 23.00
CA GLY A 330 4.15 5.31 23.13
C GLY A 330 4.05 4.01 22.32
N ALA A 331 2.94 3.74 21.66
CA ALA A 331 2.75 2.55 20.83
C ALA A 331 3.32 2.76 19.41
N GLN A 332 3.88 1.73 18.83
CA GLN A 332 4.11 1.70 17.37
C GLN A 332 2.83 1.19 16.70
N LEU A 333 2.36 1.89 15.67
CA LEU A 333 1.24 1.48 14.84
C LEU A 333 1.75 0.95 13.49
N ALA A 334 0.89 0.28 12.72
CA ALA A 334 1.25 -0.22 11.39
C ALA A 334 0.13 0.08 10.40
N SER A 335 0.20 1.23 9.76
CA SER A 335 -0.77 1.71 8.77
C SER A 335 -2.22 1.60 9.27
N PRO A 336 -2.63 2.44 10.24
CA PRO A 336 -4.05 2.58 10.55
C PRO A 336 -4.78 3.04 9.28
N TRP A 337 -5.84 2.33 8.87
CA TRP A 337 -6.49 2.57 7.58
C TRP A 337 -7.94 3.05 7.70
N ALA A 338 -8.69 2.51 8.64
CA ALA A 338 -10.05 2.95 8.91
C ALA A 338 -10.28 3.16 10.40
N LEU A 339 -11.17 4.10 10.72
CA LEU A 339 -11.56 4.46 12.07
C LEU A 339 -13.08 4.40 12.23
N LEU A 340 -13.54 4.00 13.42
CA LEU A 340 -14.94 4.04 13.79
C LEU A 340 -15.05 4.27 15.30
N VAL A 341 -15.92 5.19 15.72
CA VAL A 341 -16.24 5.40 17.13
C VAL A 341 -17.53 4.66 17.50
N HIS A 342 -17.46 3.85 18.54
CA HIS A 342 -18.63 3.23 19.16
C HIS A 342 -18.52 3.31 20.68
N ARG A 343 -19.50 3.92 21.37
CA ARG A 343 -19.57 4.05 22.84
C ARG A 343 -18.25 4.53 23.47
N ASN A 344 -17.73 5.66 23.02
CA ASN A 344 -16.47 6.26 23.48
C ASN A 344 -15.23 5.35 23.30
N GLN A 345 -15.30 4.39 22.40
CA GLN A 345 -14.16 3.58 21.94
C GLN A 345 -13.89 3.88 20.49
N LEU A 346 -12.65 4.21 20.16
CA LEU A 346 -12.18 4.32 18.79
C LEU A 346 -11.68 2.95 18.34
N TYR A 347 -12.32 2.35 17.36
CA TYR A 347 -11.88 1.14 16.69
C TYR A 347 -11.01 1.52 15.49
N ILE A 348 -9.92 0.78 15.30
CA ILE A 348 -8.89 1.09 14.32
C ILE A 348 -8.61 -0.17 13.49
N ALA A 349 -8.86 -0.11 12.20
CA ALA A 349 -8.40 -1.13 11.27
C ALA A 349 -6.90 -0.93 11.04
N MET A 350 -6.11 -1.87 11.56
CA MET A 350 -4.65 -1.83 11.50
C MET A 350 -4.18 -2.73 10.37
N ALA A 351 -4.09 -2.16 9.16
CA ALA A 351 -3.82 -2.91 7.93
C ALA A 351 -2.49 -3.69 7.99
N GLY A 352 -1.41 -3.04 8.43
CA GLY A 352 -0.07 -3.64 8.42
C GLY A 352 0.18 -4.71 9.48
N THR A 353 -0.68 -4.85 10.50
CA THR A 353 -0.60 -5.98 11.47
C THR A 353 -1.79 -6.91 11.38
N HIS A 354 -2.67 -6.75 10.39
CA HIS A 354 -3.81 -7.63 10.15
C HIS A 354 -4.72 -7.79 11.37
N GLN A 355 -4.98 -6.68 12.08
CA GLN A 355 -5.73 -6.67 13.34
C GLN A 355 -6.76 -5.53 13.40
N ILE A 356 -7.75 -5.67 14.26
CA ILE A 356 -8.58 -4.55 14.73
C ILE A 356 -8.10 -4.17 16.12
N TRP A 357 -7.73 -2.90 16.30
CA TRP A 357 -7.35 -2.35 17.59
C TRP A 357 -8.45 -1.46 18.12
N ARG A 358 -8.42 -1.14 19.41
CA ARG A 358 -9.33 -0.15 20.02
C ARG A 358 -8.61 0.72 21.02
N MET A 359 -9.10 1.94 21.17
CA MET A 359 -8.62 2.92 22.13
C MET A 359 -9.81 3.61 22.83
N GLY A 360 -9.77 3.72 24.16
CA GLY A 360 -10.74 4.53 24.89
C GLY A 360 -10.53 6.03 24.61
N LEU A 361 -11.61 6.76 24.34
CA LEU A 361 -11.55 8.20 24.11
C LEU A 361 -11.73 8.98 25.43
N PRO A 362 -11.08 10.17 25.58
CA PRO A 362 -10.23 10.84 24.59
C PRO A 362 -8.78 10.35 24.55
N ASN A 363 -8.21 9.74 25.60
CA ASN A 363 -6.78 9.40 25.73
C ASN A 363 -6.58 8.08 26.48
N GLY A 364 -7.43 7.11 26.19
CA GLY A 364 -7.46 5.85 26.91
C GLY A 364 -6.37 4.87 26.51
N ARG A 365 -6.43 3.72 27.14
CA ARG A 365 -5.62 2.55 26.85
C ARG A 365 -5.89 2.08 25.42
N LEU A 366 -4.80 1.76 24.69
CA LEU A 366 -4.83 1.12 23.39
C LEU A 366 -4.63 -0.39 23.54
N ASP A 367 -5.50 -1.21 22.97
CA ASP A 367 -5.34 -2.66 22.96
C ASP A 367 -5.80 -3.29 21.63
N VAL A 368 -5.39 -4.56 21.40
CA VAL A 368 -5.91 -5.35 20.29
C VAL A 368 -7.34 -5.82 20.64
N TYR A 369 -8.25 -5.65 19.68
CA TYR A 369 -9.64 -6.09 19.83
C TYR A 369 -9.89 -7.43 19.14
N ALA A 370 -9.45 -7.58 17.88
CA ALA A 370 -9.60 -8.82 17.11
C ALA A 370 -8.40 -9.04 16.18
N GLY A 371 -8.16 -10.31 15.84
CA GLY A 371 -7.10 -10.71 14.94
C GLY A 371 -5.84 -11.20 15.64
N ASN A 372 -5.29 -12.33 15.17
CA ASN A 372 -4.07 -12.93 15.70
C ASN A 372 -2.78 -12.39 15.04
N GLY A 373 -2.91 -11.55 14.00
CA GLY A 373 -1.81 -10.97 13.25
C GLY A 373 -1.27 -11.82 12.09
N VAL A 374 -1.89 -12.97 11.83
CA VAL A 374 -1.63 -13.73 10.59
C VAL A 374 -2.44 -13.12 9.47
N GLU A 375 -1.83 -12.91 8.31
CA GLU A 375 -2.54 -12.54 7.08
C GLU A 375 -3.32 -13.77 6.57
N ASP A 376 -4.59 -13.86 6.95
CA ASP A 376 -5.49 -14.93 6.54
C ASP A 376 -6.96 -14.53 6.79
N ILE A 377 -7.92 -15.32 6.31
CA ILE A 377 -9.35 -15.14 6.53
C ILE A 377 -9.85 -16.29 7.42
N VAL A 378 -9.75 -16.11 8.73
CA VAL A 378 -10.15 -17.14 9.71
C VAL A 378 -11.23 -16.59 10.63
N ASP A 379 -12.34 -17.33 10.76
CA ASP A 379 -13.39 -17.08 11.76
C ASP A 379 -12.97 -17.67 13.11
N GLY A 380 -13.37 -17.04 14.20
CA GLY A 380 -13.04 -17.53 15.55
C GLY A 380 -13.08 -16.46 16.64
N PRO A 381 -12.60 -16.78 17.86
CA PRO A 381 -12.49 -15.84 18.95
C PRO A 381 -11.73 -14.56 18.58
N LEU A 382 -12.01 -13.45 19.27
CA LEU A 382 -11.55 -12.12 18.91
C LEU A 382 -10.01 -12.01 18.83
N ALA A 383 -9.33 -12.02 19.97
CA ALA A 383 -7.88 -11.83 20.01
C ALA A 383 -7.19 -12.83 20.96
N PRO A 384 -6.02 -13.36 20.59
CA PRO A 384 -5.23 -14.23 21.43
C PRO A 384 -4.40 -13.47 22.46
N ARG A 385 -3.82 -14.21 23.42
CA ARG A 385 -2.84 -13.68 24.36
C ARG A 385 -1.41 -13.70 23.83
N SER A 386 -1.17 -14.34 22.69
CA SER A 386 0.12 -14.39 21.99
C SER A 386 -0.07 -14.15 20.51
N ALA A 387 0.90 -13.47 19.88
CA ALA A 387 0.90 -13.24 18.44
C ALA A 387 0.90 -14.56 17.65
N TYR A 388 0.20 -14.55 16.53
CA TYR A 388 0.12 -15.67 15.59
C TYR A 388 -0.49 -16.96 16.16
N ALA A 389 -1.18 -16.89 17.31
CA ALA A 389 -1.78 -18.07 17.92
C ALA A 389 -2.87 -18.67 17.02
N PRO A 390 -2.83 -19.98 16.73
CA PRO A 390 -3.85 -20.65 15.94
C PRO A 390 -5.19 -20.73 16.69
N GLY A 391 -6.29 -20.88 15.94
CA GLY A 391 -7.64 -21.02 16.51
C GLY A 391 -8.31 -19.71 16.90
N PHE A 392 -7.72 -18.57 16.59
CA PHE A 392 -8.30 -17.25 16.74
C PHE A 392 -8.60 -16.63 15.36
N SER A 393 -9.40 -15.55 15.36
CA SER A 393 -9.68 -14.81 14.14
C SER A 393 -8.40 -14.29 13.50
N ALA A 394 -8.38 -14.28 12.17
CA ALA A 394 -7.34 -13.66 11.37
C ALA A 394 -7.98 -12.78 10.30
N PHE A 395 -7.30 -11.71 9.92
CA PHE A 395 -7.69 -10.78 8.87
C PHE A 395 -6.58 -10.68 7.83
N ALA A 396 -6.94 -10.20 6.64
CA ALA A 396 -6.03 -9.93 5.55
C ALA A 396 -6.15 -8.47 5.11
N GLN A 397 -5.44 -7.58 5.80
CA GLN A 397 -5.38 -6.14 5.53
C GLN A 397 -6.75 -5.44 5.72
N PRO A 398 -7.31 -5.40 6.96
CA PRO A 398 -8.57 -4.72 7.22
C PRO A 398 -8.44 -3.23 6.88
N SER A 399 -9.35 -2.71 6.03
CA SER A 399 -9.23 -1.39 5.41
C SER A 399 -10.49 -0.53 5.50
N GLY A 400 -11.63 -1.09 5.92
CA GLY A 400 -12.89 -0.36 6.08
C GLY A 400 -13.66 -0.81 7.31
N LEU A 401 -14.35 0.11 8.00
CA LEU A 401 -15.15 -0.15 9.20
C LEU A 401 -16.53 0.50 9.09
N ALA A 402 -17.56 -0.24 9.47
CA ALA A 402 -18.93 0.25 9.68
C ALA A 402 -19.56 -0.46 10.89
N SER A 403 -20.71 0.00 11.37
CA SER A 403 -21.38 -0.59 12.54
C SER A 403 -22.89 -0.45 12.50
N ASP A 404 -23.59 -1.41 13.10
CA ASP A 404 -25.01 -1.40 13.40
C ASP A 404 -25.28 -1.41 14.93
N ASP A 405 -24.32 -0.96 15.74
CA ASP A 405 -24.31 -0.99 17.20
C ASP A 405 -24.23 -2.39 17.84
N LYS A 406 -24.38 -3.46 17.06
CA LYS A 406 -24.23 -4.85 17.49
C LYS A 406 -22.96 -5.50 16.96
N TRP A 407 -22.62 -5.16 15.73
CA TRP A 407 -21.50 -5.68 14.99
C TRP A 407 -20.63 -4.55 14.46
N LEU A 408 -19.34 -4.75 14.48
CA LEU A 408 -18.37 -4.00 13.69
C LEU A 408 -18.14 -4.76 12.38
N TYR A 409 -18.58 -4.19 11.28
CA TYR A 409 -18.35 -4.73 9.94
C TYR A 409 -17.01 -4.27 9.43
N VAL A 410 -16.24 -5.20 8.86
CA VAL A 410 -14.89 -4.95 8.39
C VAL A 410 -14.79 -5.33 6.92
N ALA A 411 -14.36 -4.39 6.08
CA ALA A 411 -13.85 -4.70 4.75
C ALA A 411 -12.42 -5.21 4.90
N ASP A 412 -12.22 -6.49 4.63
CA ASP A 412 -10.97 -7.24 4.78
C ASP A 412 -10.36 -7.41 3.38
N SER A 413 -9.64 -6.37 2.91
CA SER A 413 -9.41 -6.09 1.49
C SER A 413 -8.61 -7.17 0.77
N GLU A 414 -7.48 -7.58 1.28
CA GLU A 414 -6.66 -8.66 0.69
C GLU A 414 -7.38 -10.01 0.70
N GLY A 415 -8.31 -10.19 1.63
CA GLY A 415 -9.20 -11.33 1.71
C GLY A 415 -10.42 -11.24 0.80
N SER A 416 -10.64 -10.12 0.11
CA SER A 416 -11.86 -9.87 -0.69
C SER A 416 -13.13 -10.25 0.07
N SER A 417 -13.21 -9.90 1.34
CA SER A 417 -14.27 -10.36 2.24
C SER A 417 -14.83 -9.27 3.14
N ILE A 418 -16.09 -9.48 3.57
CA ILE A 418 -16.74 -8.67 4.61
C ILE A 418 -16.87 -9.53 5.86
N ARG A 419 -16.28 -9.04 6.97
CA ARG A 419 -16.26 -9.74 8.24
C ARG A 419 -17.16 -9.02 9.24
N ALA A 420 -17.79 -9.78 10.14
CA ALA A 420 -18.53 -9.26 11.28
C ALA A 420 -17.81 -9.57 12.59
N VAL A 421 -17.37 -8.53 13.27
CA VAL A 421 -16.68 -8.58 14.56
C VAL A 421 -17.70 -8.19 15.64
N PRO A 422 -18.01 -9.05 16.61
CA PRO A 422 -19.03 -8.74 17.63
C PRO A 422 -18.52 -7.72 18.63
N PHE A 423 -19.39 -6.83 19.13
CA PHE A 423 -19.09 -6.02 20.32
C PHE A 423 -19.25 -6.81 21.64
N ASP A 424 -19.92 -7.96 21.64
CA ASP A 424 -19.88 -8.90 22.76
C ASP A 424 -18.60 -9.75 22.71
N PRO A 425 -17.67 -9.59 23.66
CA PRO A 425 -16.38 -10.28 23.64
C PRO A 425 -16.47 -11.81 23.81
N ARG A 426 -17.65 -12.34 24.16
CA ARG A 426 -17.91 -13.78 24.28
C ARG A 426 -18.27 -14.44 22.95
N SER A 427 -18.60 -13.63 21.95
CA SER A 427 -18.92 -14.07 20.60
C SER A 427 -17.67 -14.16 19.72
N THR A 428 -17.80 -14.67 18.50
CA THR A 428 -16.71 -14.89 17.57
C THR A 428 -16.84 -14.02 16.33
N VAL A 429 -15.69 -13.68 15.71
CA VAL A 429 -15.64 -13.11 14.37
C VAL A 429 -16.21 -14.11 13.38
N THR A 430 -17.03 -13.64 12.45
CA THR A 430 -17.62 -14.44 11.37
C THR A 430 -17.46 -13.73 10.02
N THR A 431 -17.38 -14.50 8.95
CA THR A 431 -17.37 -13.98 7.58
C THR A 431 -18.80 -13.92 7.05
N LEU A 432 -19.25 -12.72 6.67
CA LEU A 432 -20.56 -12.51 6.05
C LEU A 432 -20.49 -12.88 4.56
N LEU A 433 -19.47 -12.39 3.87
CA LEU A 433 -19.19 -12.67 2.48
C LEU A 433 -17.68 -12.87 2.32
N GLY A 434 -17.27 -13.97 1.63
CA GLY A 434 -15.85 -14.26 1.43
C GLY A 434 -15.54 -15.75 1.55
N THR A 435 -14.27 -16.06 1.67
CA THR A 435 -13.69 -17.40 1.44
C THR A 435 -13.23 -18.12 2.71
N SER A 436 -13.59 -17.65 3.91
CA SER A 436 -13.14 -18.22 5.21
C SER A 436 -13.38 -19.73 5.36
N LYS A 437 -14.41 -20.26 4.71
CA LYS A 437 -14.76 -21.69 4.74
C LYS A 437 -13.95 -22.55 3.77
N GLN A 438 -13.17 -21.95 2.88
CA GLN A 438 -12.30 -22.69 1.96
C GLN A 438 -11.08 -23.21 2.73
N ARG A 439 -10.63 -24.42 2.41
CA ARG A 439 -9.44 -25.01 3.03
C ARG A 439 -8.16 -24.41 2.48
N ASP A 440 -8.16 -24.12 1.18
CA ASP A 440 -6.98 -23.66 0.43
C ASP A 440 -7.32 -22.40 -0.37
N ALA A 441 -6.31 -21.59 -0.68
CA ALA A 441 -6.40 -20.44 -1.55
C ALA A 441 -7.40 -19.34 -1.12
N ARG A 442 -7.67 -19.19 0.19
CA ARG A 442 -8.61 -18.18 0.70
C ARG A 442 -8.25 -16.76 0.24
N LEU A 443 -6.97 -16.41 0.28
CA LEU A 443 -6.45 -15.09 -0.14
C LEU A 443 -6.32 -14.93 -1.67
N PHE A 444 -6.57 -15.99 -2.45
CA PHE A 444 -6.42 -16.00 -3.90
C PHE A 444 -7.73 -16.37 -4.61
N THR A 445 -8.85 -16.33 -3.90
CA THR A 445 -10.18 -16.57 -4.44
C THR A 445 -11.00 -15.29 -4.38
N PHE A 446 -11.13 -14.64 -5.50
CA PHE A 446 -11.83 -13.37 -5.68
C PHE A 446 -12.55 -13.36 -7.03
N GLY A 447 -13.41 -12.38 -7.27
CA GLY A 447 -14.13 -12.22 -8.52
C GLY A 447 -15.18 -11.14 -8.44
N ASP A 448 -16.06 -11.12 -9.43
CA ASP A 448 -17.20 -10.21 -9.53
C ASP A 448 -18.47 -11.02 -9.75
N ARG A 449 -19.19 -11.30 -8.68
CA ARG A 449 -20.45 -12.04 -8.76
C ARG A 449 -21.43 -11.63 -7.69
N ASP A 450 -22.59 -11.19 -8.12
CA ASP A 450 -23.73 -10.88 -7.28
C ASP A 450 -24.54 -12.12 -6.92
N GLY A 451 -25.50 -12.00 -6.00
CA GLY A 451 -26.43 -13.04 -5.56
C GLY A 451 -26.32 -13.42 -4.09
N PRO A 452 -26.65 -14.66 -3.71
CA PRO A 452 -26.54 -15.11 -2.32
C PRO A 452 -25.10 -15.06 -1.80
N VAL A 453 -24.91 -14.60 -0.56
CA VAL A 453 -23.56 -14.43 0.05
C VAL A 453 -22.69 -15.68 0.02
N GLY A 454 -23.32 -16.88 0.02
CA GLY A 454 -22.57 -18.15 -0.06
C GLY A 454 -21.90 -18.42 -1.43
N SER A 455 -22.27 -17.67 -2.48
CA SER A 455 -21.73 -17.81 -3.83
C SER A 455 -21.24 -16.50 -4.44
N ALA A 456 -21.56 -15.38 -3.83
CA ALA A 456 -21.13 -14.08 -4.28
C ALA A 456 -19.62 -13.90 -4.14
N MET A 457 -19.03 -12.98 -4.92
CA MET A 457 -17.59 -12.72 -4.93
C MET A 457 -17.33 -11.22 -5.02
N LEU A 458 -16.27 -10.80 -4.36
CA LEU A 458 -15.69 -9.45 -4.40
C LEU A 458 -14.25 -9.52 -4.89
N GLN A 459 -13.67 -8.37 -5.23
CA GLN A 459 -12.25 -8.25 -5.53
C GLN A 459 -11.67 -7.02 -4.82
N HIS A 460 -10.85 -7.25 -3.81
CA HIS A 460 -10.15 -6.23 -3.00
C HIS A 460 -11.08 -5.10 -2.51
N ALA A 461 -12.17 -5.47 -1.82
CA ALA A 461 -13.11 -4.50 -1.27
C ALA A 461 -12.47 -3.70 -0.12
N VAL A 462 -12.35 -2.36 -0.27
CA VAL A 462 -11.57 -1.50 0.64
C VAL A 462 -12.45 -0.75 1.65
N CYS A 463 -13.74 -0.58 1.38
CA CYS A 463 -14.63 0.15 2.28
C CYS A 463 -15.98 -0.52 2.43
N VAL A 464 -16.58 -0.30 3.60
CA VAL A 464 -17.94 -0.68 3.92
C VAL A 464 -18.62 0.48 4.68
N ALA A 465 -19.88 0.74 4.37
CA ALA A 465 -20.76 1.65 5.12
C ALA A 465 -22.06 0.92 5.49
N HIS A 466 -22.72 1.32 6.55
CA HIS A 466 -23.96 0.70 7.03
C HIS A 466 -25.09 1.71 7.12
N GLN A 467 -26.28 1.32 6.68
CA GLN A 467 -27.53 2.02 6.98
C GLN A 467 -28.72 1.05 6.89
N ASP A 468 -29.60 1.08 7.85
CA ASP A 468 -30.91 0.41 7.84
C ASP A 468 -30.87 -1.07 7.46
N GLY A 469 -29.88 -1.81 8.02
CA GLY A 469 -29.71 -3.25 7.76
C GLY A 469 -29.10 -3.58 6.40
N ARG A 470 -28.55 -2.58 5.69
CA ARG A 470 -27.82 -2.72 4.44
C ARG A 470 -26.35 -2.34 4.62
N LEU A 471 -25.47 -3.07 3.99
CA LEU A 471 -24.04 -2.71 3.87
C LEU A 471 -23.76 -2.28 2.43
N PHE A 472 -23.24 -1.07 2.27
CA PHE A 472 -22.69 -0.60 1.02
C PHE A 472 -21.21 -0.91 0.98
N ILE A 473 -20.73 -1.50 -0.09
CA ILE A 473 -19.36 -2.05 -0.22
C ILE A 473 -18.71 -1.43 -1.44
N ALA A 474 -17.57 -0.78 -1.25
CA ALA A 474 -16.69 -0.41 -2.33
C ALA A 474 -15.94 -1.68 -2.78
N ASP A 475 -16.43 -2.31 -3.84
CA ASP A 475 -15.80 -3.46 -4.50
C ASP A 475 -14.73 -2.93 -5.47
N THR A 476 -13.64 -2.45 -4.87
CA THR A 476 -12.69 -1.49 -5.43
C THR A 476 -12.09 -1.95 -6.74
N TYR A 477 -11.56 -3.17 -6.81
CA TYR A 477 -10.93 -3.68 -8.02
C TYR A 477 -11.94 -4.18 -9.08
N ASN A 478 -13.22 -4.21 -8.75
CA ASN A 478 -14.28 -4.39 -9.73
C ASN A 478 -14.88 -3.05 -10.21
N ASN A 479 -14.37 -1.90 -9.75
CA ASN A 479 -14.87 -0.57 -10.09
C ASN A 479 -16.38 -0.43 -9.81
N LYS A 480 -16.85 -1.02 -8.70
CA LYS A 480 -18.28 -1.09 -8.36
C LYS A 480 -18.56 -0.66 -6.93
N VAL A 481 -19.79 -0.22 -6.73
CA VAL A 481 -20.42 -0.13 -5.43
C VAL A 481 -21.52 -1.17 -5.37
N LYS A 482 -21.51 -2.01 -4.33
CA LYS A 482 -22.48 -3.08 -4.11
C LYS A 482 -23.25 -2.88 -2.82
N GLU A 483 -24.49 -3.37 -2.77
CA GLU A 483 -25.35 -3.38 -1.60
C GLU A 483 -25.55 -4.83 -1.13
N LEU A 484 -25.24 -5.11 0.13
CA LEU A 484 -25.54 -6.37 0.82
C LEU A 484 -26.73 -6.17 1.77
N ASP A 485 -27.84 -6.81 1.48
CA ASP A 485 -29.00 -6.92 2.38
C ASP A 485 -28.70 -7.97 3.46
N LEU A 486 -28.56 -7.52 4.70
CA LEU A 486 -28.21 -8.38 5.85
C LEU A 486 -29.33 -9.36 6.21
N ALA A 487 -30.61 -9.01 5.98
CA ALA A 487 -31.73 -9.87 6.27
C ALA A 487 -31.92 -10.96 5.20
N ARG A 488 -31.84 -10.57 3.92
CA ARG A 488 -31.98 -11.50 2.77
C ARG A 488 -30.69 -12.28 2.50
N LYS A 489 -29.55 -11.80 3.00
CA LYS A 489 -28.23 -12.37 2.74
C LYS A 489 -27.90 -12.44 1.24
N THR A 490 -28.22 -11.38 0.53
CA THR A 490 -27.94 -11.23 -0.92
C THR A 490 -27.19 -9.95 -1.18
N ILE A 491 -26.28 -9.97 -2.14
CA ILE A 491 -25.55 -8.78 -2.60
C ILE A 491 -25.89 -8.49 -4.05
N ALA A 492 -25.98 -7.22 -4.40
CA ALA A 492 -26.21 -6.73 -5.73
C ALA A 492 -25.35 -5.51 -6.03
N THR A 493 -24.91 -5.37 -7.27
CA THR A 493 -24.27 -4.15 -7.78
C THR A 493 -25.34 -3.06 -7.91
N ILE A 494 -25.09 -1.91 -7.28
CA ILE A 494 -25.98 -0.73 -7.34
C ILE A 494 -25.43 0.36 -8.26
N ALA A 495 -24.10 0.40 -8.45
CA ALA A 495 -23.45 1.34 -9.37
C ALA A 495 -22.10 0.80 -9.83
N GLY A 496 -21.67 1.22 -11.03
CA GLY A 496 -20.42 0.79 -11.66
C GLY A 496 -20.58 -0.33 -12.67
N THR A 497 -19.72 -0.37 -13.70
CA THR A 497 -19.81 -1.29 -14.84
C THR A 497 -18.65 -2.31 -14.93
N SER A 498 -17.75 -2.38 -13.98
CA SER A 498 -16.46 -3.08 -14.00
C SER A 498 -15.38 -2.43 -14.90
N GLN A 499 -15.76 -1.56 -15.82
CA GLN A 499 -14.81 -0.78 -16.60
C GLN A 499 -14.47 0.51 -15.84
N SER A 500 -13.20 0.85 -15.79
CA SER A 500 -12.74 2.14 -15.24
C SER A 500 -13.32 3.30 -16.07
N GLY A 501 -13.60 4.42 -15.41
CA GLY A 501 -14.14 5.61 -16.03
C GLY A 501 -14.85 6.51 -15.01
N TYR A 502 -15.38 7.64 -15.48
CA TYR A 502 -16.04 8.64 -14.64
C TYR A 502 -17.45 9.03 -15.14
N GLY A 503 -18.04 8.20 -16.01
CA GLY A 503 -19.42 8.41 -16.49
C GLY A 503 -20.44 8.37 -15.35
N ASP A 504 -21.48 9.21 -15.44
CA ASP A 504 -22.63 9.18 -14.52
C ASP A 504 -23.72 8.21 -15.00
N SER A 505 -23.86 8.03 -16.32
CA SER A 505 -24.85 7.11 -16.94
C SER A 505 -24.34 6.57 -18.29
N PRO A 506 -23.98 5.26 -18.39
CA PRO A 506 -23.89 4.33 -17.26
C PRO A 506 -22.84 4.78 -16.24
N SER A 507 -23.10 4.51 -14.96
CA SER A 507 -22.19 4.90 -13.92
C SER A 507 -20.88 4.12 -14.02
N GLN A 508 -19.75 4.82 -13.93
CA GLN A 508 -18.41 4.25 -13.91
C GLN A 508 -17.60 4.82 -12.75
N PHE A 509 -16.69 4.04 -12.23
CA PHE A 509 -15.72 4.44 -11.20
C PHE A 509 -14.32 3.96 -11.62
N ASN A 510 -13.30 4.46 -10.93
CA ASN A 510 -11.93 3.96 -11.05
C ASN A 510 -11.34 3.74 -9.65
N GLU A 511 -11.33 2.50 -9.21
CA GLU A 511 -10.90 2.05 -7.88
C GLU A 511 -11.56 2.88 -6.74
N PRO A 512 -12.89 2.85 -6.55
CA PRO A 512 -13.53 3.56 -5.44
C PRO A 512 -13.06 2.99 -4.11
N MET A 513 -12.52 3.85 -3.20
CA MET A 513 -11.91 3.40 -1.94
C MET A 513 -12.62 3.90 -0.68
N GLY A 514 -13.51 4.87 -0.78
CA GLY A 514 -14.19 5.46 0.36
C GLY A 514 -15.70 5.51 0.19
N LEU A 515 -16.46 5.18 1.25
CA LEU A 515 -17.91 5.26 1.30
C LEU A 515 -18.37 5.89 2.61
N SER A 516 -19.37 6.78 2.55
CA SER A 516 -20.06 7.29 3.73
C SER A 516 -21.49 7.68 3.40
N VAL A 517 -22.43 7.31 4.28
CA VAL A 517 -23.85 7.60 4.09
C VAL A 517 -24.26 8.82 4.92
N ALA A 518 -25.01 9.74 4.31
CA ALA A 518 -25.72 10.80 4.99
C ALA A 518 -27.13 10.97 4.41
N GLY A 519 -28.15 10.74 5.23
CA GLY A 519 -29.53 10.76 4.77
C GLY A 519 -29.78 9.72 3.66
N ASN A 520 -30.27 10.16 2.53
CA ASN A 520 -30.55 9.30 1.37
C ASN A 520 -29.43 9.37 0.31
N GLN A 521 -28.20 9.71 0.70
CA GLN A 521 -27.07 9.84 -0.19
C GLN A 521 -25.89 9.01 0.30
N LEU A 522 -25.22 8.31 -0.62
CA LEU A 522 -23.96 7.62 -0.41
C LEU A 522 -22.85 8.39 -1.13
N TYR A 523 -21.94 8.95 -0.38
CA TYR A 523 -20.75 9.64 -0.87
C TYR A 523 -19.66 8.62 -1.13
N VAL A 524 -19.00 8.74 -2.30
CA VAL A 524 -17.98 7.79 -2.78
C VAL A 524 -16.70 8.57 -3.09
N ALA A 525 -15.59 8.18 -2.49
CA ALA A 525 -14.27 8.59 -2.98
C ALA A 525 -13.91 7.74 -4.20
N ASP A 526 -14.02 8.32 -5.38
CA ASP A 526 -13.69 7.73 -6.67
C ASP A 526 -12.21 8.02 -6.96
N THR A 527 -11.35 7.20 -6.35
CA THR A 527 -9.97 7.51 -5.99
C THR A 527 -9.09 7.83 -7.18
N ASN A 528 -9.02 6.95 -8.18
CA ASN A 528 -8.16 7.16 -9.35
C ASN A 528 -8.74 8.20 -10.32
N ASN A 529 -10.03 8.54 -10.21
CA ASN A 529 -10.62 9.65 -10.93
C ASN A 529 -10.41 11.01 -10.25
N HIS A 530 -9.86 11.05 -9.03
CA HIS A 530 -9.69 12.27 -8.23
C HIS A 530 -11.00 13.00 -7.94
N LEU A 531 -12.11 12.27 -7.83
CA LEU A 531 -13.46 12.79 -7.72
C LEU A 531 -14.16 12.31 -6.44
N ILE A 532 -15.17 13.09 -6.05
CA ILE A 532 -16.22 12.62 -5.13
C ILE A 532 -17.49 12.40 -5.93
N ARG A 533 -18.07 11.21 -5.78
CA ARG A 533 -19.34 10.86 -6.43
C ARG A 533 -20.43 10.69 -5.37
N VAL A 534 -21.66 10.91 -5.76
CA VAL A 534 -22.84 10.75 -4.89
C VAL A 534 -23.80 9.79 -5.57
N ILE A 535 -24.23 8.77 -4.85
CA ILE A 535 -25.27 7.83 -5.26
C ILE A 535 -26.52 8.11 -4.45
N GLU A 536 -27.65 8.35 -5.10
CA GLU A 536 -28.94 8.48 -4.46
C GLU A 536 -29.45 7.10 -4.02
N LEU A 537 -29.67 6.91 -2.71
CA LEU A 537 -30.11 5.64 -2.13
C LEU A 537 -31.64 5.45 -2.26
N ASN A 538 -32.13 5.60 -3.47
CA ASN A 538 -33.50 5.29 -3.88
C ASN A 538 -33.46 4.17 -4.95
N ASP A 539 -34.63 3.78 -5.44
CA ASP A 539 -34.75 2.68 -6.40
C ASP A 539 -33.96 2.87 -7.71
N SER A 540 -33.53 4.10 -8.02
CA SER A 540 -32.80 4.41 -9.24
C SER A 540 -31.28 4.37 -9.11
N TYR A 541 -30.73 4.47 -7.89
CA TYR A 541 -29.28 4.56 -7.60
C TYR A 541 -28.55 5.53 -8.54
N ARG A 542 -29.16 6.69 -8.79
CA ARG A 542 -28.59 7.70 -9.68
C ARG A 542 -27.25 8.18 -9.15
N VAL A 543 -26.25 8.21 -10.02
CA VAL A 543 -24.89 8.71 -9.71
C VAL A 543 -24.71 10.12 -10.28
N ARG A 544 -24.04 10.97 -9.53
CA ARG A 544 -23.57 12.29 -9.98
C ARG A 544 -22.17 12.57 -9.40
N THR A 545 -21.44 13.42 -10.08
CA THR A 545 -20.19 13.98 -9.57
C THR A 545 -20.49 15.15 -8.64
N LEU A 546 -19.83 15.20 -7.48
CA LEU A 546 -19.85 16.33 -6.55
C LEU A 546 -18.58 17.15 -6.74
N ALA A 547 -18.71 18.33 -7.33
CA ALA A 547 -17.62 19.30 -7.38
C ALA A 547 -17.40 19.90 -5.97
N ILE A 548 -16.16 20.18 -5.63
CA ILE A 548 -15.84 20.93 -4.40
C ILE A 548 -15.48 22.36 -4.81
N ASP A 549 -16.49 23.23 -4.70
CA ASP A 549 -16.41 24.60 -5.23
C ASP A 549 -15.38 25.43 -4.44
N GLY A 550 -14.46 26.06 -5.16
CA GLY A 550 -13.40 26.88 -4.57
C GLY A 550 -12.13 26.11 -4.18
N LEU A 551 -12.14 24.77 -4.25
CA LEU A 551 -10.95 23.97 -3.92
C LEU A 551 -9.88 24.13 -5.00
N GLN A 552 -8.65 24.43 -4.57
CA GLN A 552 -7.47 24.54 -5.42
C GLN A 552 -6.47 23.42 -5.10
N PRO A 553 -5.65 22.98 -6.08
CA PRO A 553 -4.47 22.19 -5.79
C PRO A 553 -3.60 22.86 -4.73
N PRO A 554 -2.85 22.11 -3.89
CA PRO A 554 -1.86 22.71 -3.00
C PRO A 554 -0.85 23.55 -3.79
N ALA A 555 -0.32 24.60 -3.17
CA ALA A 555 0.76 25.36 -3.77
C ALA A 555 1.96 24.43 -4.05
N PRO A 556 2.60 24.50 -5.22
CA PRO A 556 3.74 23.64 -5.51
C PRO A 556 4.85 23.90 -4.50
N HIS A 557 5.33 22.84 -3.83
CA HIS A 557 6.48 22.93 -2.96
C HIS A 557 7.68 23.33 -3.80
N ARG A 558 8.18 24.55 -3.62
CA ARG A 558 9.52 24.89 -4.07
C ARG A 558 10.51 24.11 -3.22
N ALA A 559 11.01 23.00 -3.76
CA ALA A 559 12.15 22.32 -3.16
C ALA A 559 13.25 23.36 -2.94
N LYS A 560 13.62 23.60 -1.68
CA LYS A 560 14.77 24.43 -1.33
C LYS A 560 16.03 23.63 -1.68
N GLY A 561 16.44 23.69 -2.94
CA GLY A 561 17.67 23.08 -3.44
C GLY A 561 18.04 23.71 -4.78
N PRO A 562 19.33 23.77 -5.11
CA PRO A 562 19.76 24.31 -6.40
C PRO A 562 19.11 23.49 -7.52
N ARG A 563 18.41 24.14 -8.43
CA ARG A 563 17.97 23.53 -9.68
C ARG A 563 19.24 23.07 -10.41
N ILE A 564 19.43 21.77 -10.51
CA ILE A 564 20.42 21.23 -11.44
C ILE A 564 19.86 21.53 -12.84
N PRO A 565 20.61 22.23 -13.72
CA PRO A 565 20.13 22.52 -15.06
C PRO A 565 19.82 21.21 -15.79
N PRO A 566 18.83 21.19 -16.73
CA PRO A 566 18.57 20.00 -17.53
C PRO A 566 19.85 19.58 -18.25
N ALA A 567 20.17 18.29 -18.20
CA ALA A 567 21.28 17.74 -18.96
C ALA A 567 21.01 17.99 -20.44
N ASP A 568 22.06 18.43 -21.15
CA ASP A 568 22.02 18.68 -22.57
C ASP A 568 21.48 17.44 -23.33
N ALA A 569 20.36 17.61 -24.03
CA ALA A 569 19.67 16.57 -24.77
C ALA A 569 20.46 16.04 -26.00
N SER A 570 21.72 16.44 -26.17
CA SER A 570 22.56 16.09 -27.32
C SER A 570 23.45 14.85 -27.11
N ARG A 571 23.42 14.21 -25.93
CA ARG A 571 24.15 12.94 -25.73
C ARG A 571 23.29 11.76 -26.12
N THR A 572 23.26 11.45 -27.40
CA THR A 572 23.00 10.10 -27.93
C THR A 572 24.07 9.16 -27.38
N PHE A 573 23.64 8.03 -26.83
CA PHE A 573 24.59 6.98 -26.41
C PHE A 573 25.31 6.43 -27.61
N ASP A 574 26.58 6.78 -27.76
CA ASP A 574 27.49 6.05 -28.65
C ASP A 574 27.84 4.70 -28.02
N PRO A 575 27.75 3.59 -28.76
CA PRO A 575 28.14 2.29 -28.24
C PRO A 575 29.62 2.29 -27.89
N ILE A 576 29.95 1.84 -26.68
CA ILE A 576 31.33 1.64 -26.24
C ILE A 576 31.97 0.61 -27.16
N GLU A 577 32.87 1.05 -28.05
CA GLU A 577 33.76 0.17 -28.82
C GLU A 577 34.66 -0.62 -27.88
N VAL A 578 34.40 -1.92 -27.78
CA VAL A 578 35.30 -2.87 -27.13
C VAL A 578 36.52 -3.01 -28.04
N ARG A 579 37.65 -2.39 -27.67
CA ARG A 579 38.91 -2.67 -28.33
C ARG A 579 39.28 -4.14 -28.14
N PRO A 580 39.61 -4.88 -29.22
CA PRO A 580 40.12 -6.23 -29.08
C PRO A 580 41.49 -6.17 -28.40
N THR A 581 41.70 -6.99 -27.39
CA THR A 581 43.03 -7.22 -26.84
C THR A 581 43.86 -7.96 -27.87
N ASP A 582 44.91 -7.32 -28.31
CA ASP A 582 45.93 -7.86 -29.22
C ASP A 582 46.59 -9.07 -28.54
N SER A 583 46.36 -10.25 -29.10
CA SER A 583 47.05 -11.47 -28.72
C SER A 583 48.12 -11.74 -29.80
N SER A 584 49.28 -11.13 -29.63
CA SER A 584 50.50 -11.55 -30.32
C SER A 584 51.68 -11.30 -29.39
N ILE A 585 52.13 -12.35 -28.73
CA ILE A 585 53.55 -12.51 -28.32
C ILE A 585 53.94 -13.94 -28.64
N ASP A 586 54.98 -14.03 -29.45
CA ASP A 586 55.75 -15.21 -29.80
C ASP A 586 56.24 -16.03 -28.60
#